data_58da228610309ea8335e5706c55ae19b
#
_entry.id   58da228610309ea8335e5706c55ae19b
#
_cell.length_a   1.000
_cell.length_b   1.000
_cell.length_c   1.000
_cell.angle_alpha   90.00
_cell.angle_beta   90.00
_cell.angle_gamma   90.00
#
_symmetry.space_group_name_H-M   'P 1'
#
loop_
_entity.id
_entity.type
_entity.pdbx_description
1 polymer ?
#
loop_
_entity_poly.entity_id
_entity_poly.type
_entity_poly.pdbx_seq_one_letter_code
_entity_poly.pdbx_strand_id
1 'polypeptide(L)'
;MQVRTTFFSRCAQRTALALCIAGSILRVEPALAKPLDYDIRSGTLAGALSEFAAVSGVMITFSSDQTAGLRSPGLQGRFELDQGFARVLQGSGLRVVQVGEKRFVLAKTENGATLELGATSINAADLGATTEGTGSYTTGSTNTATKLALSLRETPQTVSVMTRQRIEDQQLNTLSDVLKQTPGLSVQNIDSERVNIYSRGYAIESYQFDGIPTSLIVQTSASPQSMTDTAIYDRVEIVRGATGLMTGAGDPSGSINLIRKRPTAQFQGSVSAGAGSWDTYRTEVDMSGPLTDDARLRGRAVMAYQQGNSYIDHYQQEKQTYYGILEADLTDSTLLTLGFDYQKNDPRGVSFASFPLFYSDGQQTDFPRSTNAGARWSYRRQNTLNTFASLEQGLVNDWKLKVAVNNMYSTRDYSLASLSGGTPDRETGEGAYLYGGDGYGSQRQLGIDAMAQGPFELFGREHELVFGLSASEFHDYSDPDDDDLEMRPDNIYQWDNDTARPISVGKLMNDDTTIRQDAAYLVARFKPADDLSLIVGARVGNYSYKKKAIYNPPYTRSSNSA
;
A
#
# COMPACT_ATOMS: atom_id res chain seq x y z
N MET A 1 -20.02 33.69 20.29
CA MET A 1 -19.72 32.82 21.43
C MET A 1 -21.05 32.23 21.90
N GLN A 2 -21.46 31.10 21.32
CA GLN A 2 -22.52 30.21 21.82
C GLN A 2 -22.35 28.86 21.12
N VAL A 3 -21.81 27.91 21.87
CA VAL A 3 -21.62 26.52 21.49
C VAL A 3 -23.00 25.83 21.58
N ARG A 4 -23.48 25.30 20.46
CA ARG A 4 -24.69 24.45 20.46
C ARG A 4 -24.29 23.00 20.71
N THR A 5 -24.45 22.56 21.93
CA THR A 5 -24.53 21.16 22.36
C THR A 5 -25.91 20.59 22.00
N THR A 6 -26.06 20.00 20.83
CA THR A 6 -27.27 19.24 20.45
C THR A 6 -26.93 18.12 19.49
N PHE A 7 -26.17 17.12 19.92
CA PHE A 7 -25.85 15.97 19.05
C PHE A 7 -26.10 14.59 19.65
N PHE A 8 -26.50 14.48 20.90
CA PHE A 8 -26.65 13.17 21.57
C PHE A 8 -28.10 12.66 21.74
N SER A 9 -29.10 13.37 21.26
CA SER A 9 -30.51 13.02 21.61
C SER A 9 -31.34 12.38 20.50
N ARG A 10 -30.81 12.19 19.29
CA ARG A 10 -31.59 11.59 18.17
C ARG A 10 -31.19 10.21 17.70
N CYS A 11 -30.15 9.62 18.23
CA CYS A 11 -29.68 8.29 17.84
C CYS A 11 -30.28 7.13 18.68
N ALA A 12 -30.88 7.41 19.81
CA ALA A 12 -31.35 6.38 20.76
C ALA A 12 -32.74 5.78 20.48
N GLN A 13 -33.46 6.20 19.46
CA GLN A 13 -34.85 5.75 19.22
C GLN A 13 -35.09 4.88 17.98
N ARG A 14 -34.05 4.42 17.27
CA ARG A 14 -34.24 3.56 16.08
C ARG A 14 -33.54 2.19 16.10
N THR A 15 -33.00 1.75 17.23
CA THR A 15 -32.26 0.46 17.35
C THR A 15 -33.04 -0.63 18.11
N ALA A 16 -34.35 -0.58 18.16
CA ALA A 16 -35.15 -1.56 18.90
C ALA A 16 -36.01 -2.46 17.98
N LEU A 17 -35.47 -2.92 16.84
CA LEU A 17 -36.24 -3.87 16.00
C LEU A 17 -35.33 -4.83 15.21
N ALA A 18 -34.48 -5.62 15.89
CA ALA A 18 -33.82 -6.76 15.27
C ALA A 18 -33.25 -7.75 16.32
N LEU A 19 -34.09 -8.24 17.21
CA LEU A 19 -33.70 -9.33 18.12
C LEU A 19 -34.88 -10.24 18.44
N CYS A 20 -35.30 -11.04 17.47
CA CYS A 20 -36.21 -12.17 17.70
C CYS A 20 -36.04 -13.20 16.59
N ILE A 21 -34.96 -13.98 16.59
CA ILE A 21 -34.92 -15.36 16.04
C ILE A 21 -33.81 -16.08 16.81
N ALA A 22 -34.13 -16.84 17.83
CA ALA A 22 -33.27 -17.86 18.38
C ALA A 22 -34.08 -18.87 19.19
N GLY A 23 -34.06 -20.08 18.74
CA GLY A 23 -34.65 -21.17 19.51
C GLY A 23 -34.64 -22.50 18.76
N SER A 24 -33.48 -23.12 18.64
CA SER A 24 -33.43 -24.59 18.49
C SER A 24 -32.03 -25.06 18.92
N ILE A 25 -31.99 -25.67 20.08
CA ILE A 25 -30.80 -26.27 20.72
C ILE A 25 -30.56 -27.63 20.07
N LEU A 26 -29.48 -27.74 19.27
CA LEU A 26 -28.90 -29.03 18.93
C LEU A 26 -27.67 -29.26 19.82
N ARG A 27 -27.71 -30.32 20.62
CA ARG A 27 -26.53 -30.80 21.36
C ARG A 27 -25.56 -31.41 20.35
N VAL A 28 -24.32 -30.90 20.30
CA VAL A 28 -23.21 -31.51 19.56
C VAL A 28 -22.19 -32.01 20.57
N GLU A 29 -21.86 -33.30 20.47
CA GLU A 29 -20.77 -33.94 21.24
C GLU A 29 -19.40 -33.43 20.74
N PRO A 30 -18.33 -33.40 21.58
CA PRO A 30 -17.02 -32.94 21.19
C PRO A 30 -16.43 -33.92 20.15
N ALA A 31 -16.18 -33.40 18.95
CA ALA A 31 -15.54 -34.16 17.89
C ALA A 31 -14.04 -34.32 18.19
N LEU A 32 -13.60 -35.54 18.46
CA LEU A 32 -12.20 -35.95 18.46
C LEU A 32 -11.58 -35.56 17.08
N ALA A 33 -10.42 -34.90 17.10
CA ALA A 33 -9.70 -34.49 15.91
C ALA A 33 -9.45 -35.72 15.02
N LYS A 34 -9.98 -35.69 13.79
CA LYS A 34 -9.83 -36.84 12.86
C LYS A 34 -8.40 -36.88 12.35
N PRO A 35 -7.75 -38.08 12.39
CA PRO A 35 -6.42 -38.24 11.82
C PRO A 35 -6.42 -37.93 10.32
N LEU A 36 -5.41 -37.16 9.87
CA LEU A 36 -5.21 -36.76 8.47
C LEU A 36 -4.15 -37.66 7.81
N ASP A 37 -4.25 -37.83 6.50
CA ASP A 37 -3.25 -38.53 5.70
C ASP A 37 -2.16 -37.55 5.25
N TYR A 38 -0.91 -37.86 5.56
CA TYR A 38 0.26 -37.04 5.24
C TYR A 38 1.19 -37.81 4.29
N ASP A 39 1.74 -37.12 3.31
CA ASP A 39 2.83 -37.59 2.43
C ASP A 39 3.92 -36.50 2.33
N ILE A 40 4.63 -36.28 3.41
CA ILE A 40 5.69 -35.28 3.54
C ILE A 40 7.02 -35.99 3.44
N ARG A 41 7.82 -35.66 2.44
CA ARG A 41 9.14 -36.26 2.23
C ARG A 41 10.17 -35.73 3.26
N SER A 42 11.20 -36.54 3.51
CA SER A 42 12.35 -36.08 4.29
C SER A 42 13.07 -34.94 3.57
N GLY A 43 13.39 -33.87 4.30
CA GLY A 43 13.96 -32.65 3.71
C GLY A 43 14.42 -31.64 4.74
N THR A 44 14.45 -30.36 4.34
CA THR A 44 14.68 -29.27 5.27
C THR A 44 13.52 -29.15 6.26
N LEU A 45 13.82 -28.84 7.53
CA LEU A 45 12.77 -28.75 8.54
C LEU A 45 11.73 -27.68 8.18
N ALA A 46 12.17 -26.54 7.65
CA ALA A 46 11.27 -25.47 7.22
C ALA A 46 10.30 -25.94 6.12
N GLY A 47 10.79 -26.68 5.12
CA GLY A 47 9.95 -27.24 4.04
C GLY A 47 8.93 -28.23 4.58
N ALA A 48 9.36 -29.17 5.42
CA ALA A 48 8.49 -30.18 6.01
C ALA A 48 7.40 -29.56 6.93
N LEU A 49 7.73 -28.52 7.69
CA LEU A 49 6.77 -27.77 8.51
C LEU A 49 5.77 -27.00 7.66
N SER A 50 6.20 -26.44 6.54
CA SER A 50 5.30 -25.72 5.62
C SER A 50 4.30 -26.69 4.94
N GLU A 51 4.77 -27.86 4.50
CA GLU A 51 3.89 -28.89 3.93
C GLU A 51 2.93 -29.46 5.00
N PHE A 52 3.44 -29.68 6.23
CA PHE A 52 2.63 -30.15 7.35
C PHE A 52 1.52 -29.14 7.70
N ALA A 53 1.85 -27.86 7.76
CA ALA A 53 0.89 -26.79 8.04
C ALA A 53 -0.20 -26.73 6.94
N ALA A 54 0.19 -26.89 5.68
CA ALA A 54 -0.75 -26.88 4.56
C ALA A 54 -1.74 -28.05 4.59
N VAL A 55 -1.26 -29.26 4.92
CA VAL A 55 -2.11 -30.47 4.98
C VAL A 55 -3.01 -30.45 6.22
N SER A 56 -2.46 -30.05 7.38
CA SER A 56 -3.22 -30.06 8.64
C SER A 56 -4.12 -28.85 8.84
N GLY A 57 -3.99 -27.82 8.01
CA GLY A 57 -4.78 -26.59 8.12
C GLY A 57 -4.46 -25.79 9.39
N VAL A 58 -3.22 -25.90 9.89
CA VAL A 58 -2.73 -25.15 11.05
C VAL A 58 -1.72 -24.08 10.62
N MET A 59 -1.58 -23.06 11.42
CA MET A 59 -0.56 -22.03 11.23
C MET A 59 0.63 -22.35 12.16
N ILE A 60 1.82 -22.43 11.58
CA ILE A 60 3.06 -22.64 12.34
C ILE A 60 3.95 -21.43 12.10
N THR A 61 4.27 -20.70 13.16
CA THR A 61 5.17 -19.55 13.09
C THR A 61 6.57 -19.96 13.57
N PHE A 62 7.57 -19.74 12.75
CA PHE A 62 8.98 -19.97 13.08
C PHE A 62 9.88 -19.03 12.29
N SER A 63 11.07 -18.72 12.82
CA SER A 63 12.08 -17.96 12.10
C SER A 63 12.95 -18.89 11.25
N SER A 64 13.52 -18.37 10.17
CA SER A 64 14.48 -19.10 9.34
C SER A 64 15.70 -19.60 10.16
N ASP A 65 16.12 -18.81 11.15
CA ASP A 65 17.26 -19.17 12.02
C ASP A 65 16.95 -20.33 12.95
N GLN A 66 15.68 -20.50 13.37
CA GLN A 66 15.27 -21.65 14.19
C GLN A 66 15.33 -22.96 13.42
N THR A 67 15.18 -22.92 12.10
CA THR A 67 15.14 -24.11 11.24
C THR A 67 16.37 -24.26 10.35
N ALA A 68 17.30 -23.28 10.37
CA ALA A 68 18.51 -23.27 9.56
C ALA A 68 19.39 -24.50 9.83
N GLY A 69 19.72 -25.23 8.78
CA GLY A 69 20.54 -26.44 8.85
C GLY A 69 19.85 -27.67 9.45
N LEU A 70 18.61 -27.54 9.95
CA LEU A 70 17.85 -28.65 10.51
C LEU A 70 17.10 -29.45 9.41
N ARG A 71 17.00 -30.75 9.63
CA ARG A 71 16.31 -31.67 8.71
C ARG A 71 15.16 -32.38 9.41
N SER A 72 14.08 -32.61 8.69
CA SER A 72 12.96 -33.45 9.12
C SER A 72 13.06 -34.84 8.49
N PRO A 73 12.71 -35.91 9.21
CA PRO A 73 12.58 -37.24 8.63
C PRO A 73 11.38 -37.38 7.68
N GLY A 74 10.52 -36.35 7.60
CA GLY A 74 9.26 -36.41 6.87
C GLY A 74 8.15 -37.11 7.67
N LEU A 75 6.97 -37.21 7.05
CA LEU A 75 5.78 -37.83 7.64
C LEU A 75 4.95 -38.52 6.57
N GLN A 76 4.83 -39.83 6.63
CA GLN A 76 4.01 -40.61 5.69
C GLN A 76 3.02 -41.49 6.46
N GLY A 77 1.73 -41.43 6.08
CA GLY A 77 0.65 -42.16 6.70
C GLY A 77 -0.35 -41.31 7.43
N ARG A 78 -1.18 -41.94 8.23
CA ARG A 78 -2.31 -41.32 8.92
C ARG A 78 -1.97 -41.01 10.38
N PHE A 79 -1.98 -39.73 10.73
CA PHE A 79 -1.59 -39.24 12.06
C PHE A 79 -2.58 -38.18 12.58
N GLU A 80 -2.72 -38.13 13.90
CA GLU A 80 -3.31 -36.99 14.58
C GLU A 80 -2.32 -35.82 14.59
N LEU A 81 -2.83 -34.60 14.78
CA LEU A 81 -2.05 -33.37 14.68
C LEU A 81 -0.78 -33.38 15.58
N ASP A 82 -0.94 -33.75 16.83
CA ASP A 82 0.18 -33.77 17.82
C ASP A 82 1.22 -34.84 17.47
N GLN A 83 0.78 -36.01 17.02
CA GLN A 83 1.66 -37.09 16.56
C GLN A 83 2.43 -36.68 15.30
N GLY A 84 1.76 -35.94 14.38
CA GLY A 84 2.37 -35.39 13.19
C GLY A 84 3.46 -34.38 13.53
N PHE A 85 3.21 -33.45 14.45
CA PHE A 85 4.23 -32.54 14.95
C PHE A 85 5.43 -33.25 15.56
N ALA A 86 5.19 -34.20 16.45
CA ALA A 86 6.26 -34.94 17.10
C ALA A 86 7.17 -35.65 16.09
N ARG A 87 6.60 -36.16 15.01
CA ARG A 87 7.34 -36.84 13.93
C ARG A 87 8.11 -35.90 13.04
N VAL A 88 7.49 -34.80 12.59
CA VAL A 88 8.15 -33.79 11.74
C VAL A 88 9.31 -33.12 12.46
N LEU A 89 9.19 -32.89 13.77
CA LEU A 89 10.21 -32.27 14.61
C LEU A 89 11.23 -33.23 15.20
N GLN A 90 11.11 -34.52 14.94
CA GLN A 90 11.99 -35.55 15.55
C GLN A 90 13.47 -35.27 15.22
N GLY A 91 14.30 -35.17 16.27
CA GLY A 91 15.74 -34.91 16.13
C GLY A 91 16.13 -33.44 15.92
N SER A 92 15.17 -32.54 15.86
CA SER A 92 15.45 -31.10 15.66
C SER A 92 15.80 -30.35 16.95
N GLY A 93 15.51 -30.89 18.12
CA GLY A 93 15.60 -30.18 19.40
C GLY A 93 14.57 -29.07 19.58
N LEU A 94 13.53 -29.09 18.76
CA LEU A 94 12.42 -28.14 18.78
C LEU A 94 11.12 -28.84 19.19
N ARG A 95 10.22 -28.08 19.80
CA ARG A 95 8.84 -28.48 20.10
C ARG A 95 7.88 -27.42 19.62
N VAL A 96 6.61 -27.78 19.41
CA VAL A 96 5.56 -26.80 19.19
C VAL A 96 4.90 -26.39 20.49
N VAL A 97 4.50 -25.12 20.54
CA VAL A 97 3.66 -24.57 21.60
C VAL A 97 2.41 -24.00 20.91
N GLN A 98 1.25 -24.44 21.35
CA GLN A 98 0.00 -23.90 20.87
C GLN A 98 -0.24 -22.52 21.50
N VAL A 99 -0.41 -21.49 20.67
CA VAL A 99 -0.63 -20.09 21.08
C VAL A 99 -2.02 -19.58 20.72
N GLY A 100 -2.87 -20.45 20.19
CA GLY A 100 -4.25 -20.18 19.83
C GLY A 100 -4.87 -21.36 19.10
N GLU A 101 -6.16 -21.25 18.75
CA GLU A 101 -6.84 -22.29 17.99
C GLU A 101 -6.16 -22.48 16.62
N LYS A 102 -5.57 -23.68 16.40
CA LYS A 102 -4.79 -24.01 15.19
C LYS A 102 -3.57 -23.12 14.93
N ARG A 103 -3.07 -22.39 15.92
CA ARG A 103 -1.85 -21.58 15.82
C ARG A 103 -0.76 -22.13 16.73
N PHE A 104 0.43 -22.35 16.14
CA PHE A 104 1.56 -22.97 16.81
C PHE A 104 2.83 -22.17 16.56
N VAL A 105 3.73 -22.14 17.55
CA VAL A 105 5.08 -21.58 17.42
C VAL A 105 6.12 -22.63 17.77
N LEU A 106 7.30 -22.56 17.14
CA LEU A 106 8.42 -23.41 17.51
C LEU A 106 9.14 -22.84 18.72
N ALA A 107 9.47 -23.72 19.67
CA ALA A 107 10.30 -23.42 20.83
C ALA A 107 11.41 -24.48 20.97
N LYS A 108 12.56 -24.10 21.53
CA LYS A 108 13.62 -25.06 21.84
C LYS A 108 13.18 -25.99 22.99
N THR A 109 13.57 -27.24 22.92
CA THR A 109 13.35 -28.20 24.01
C THR A 109 14.44 -28.00 25.07
N GLU A 110 14.15 -27.29 26.16
CA GLU A 110 15.04 -27.19 27.31
C GLU A 110 14.55 -28.12 28.42
N ASN A 111 15.47 -28.88 28.98
CA ASN A 111 15.19 -29.74 30.14
C ASN A 111 15.02 -28.86 31.38
N GLY A 112 13.78 -28.66 31.79
CA GLY A 112 13.44 -28.37 33.20
C GLY A 112 13.68 -26.94 33.70
N ALA A 113 13.41 -25.90 32.94
CA ALA A 113 13.32 -24.54 33.45
C ALA A 113 11.99 -23.91 33.07
N THR A 114 11.40 -23.17 34.01
CA THR A 114 10.21 -22.32 33.80
C THR A 114 10.40 -21.48 32.58
N LEU A 115 9.46 -21.53 31.66
CA LEU A 115 9.47 -20.74 30.43
C LEU A 115 9.36 -19.24 30.81
N GLU A 116 10.48 -18.52 30.89
CA GLU A 116 10.45 -17.09 30.67
C GLU A 116 10.17 -16.91 29.18
N LEU A 117 8.93 -16.61 28.88
CA LEU A 117 8.58 -16.02 27.61
C LEU A 117 9.35 -14.69 27.55
N GLY A 118 10.48 -14.71 26.87
CA GLY A 118 11.14 -13.45 26.49
C GLY A 118 10.09 -12.53 25.94
N ALA A 119 10.15 -11.25 26.32
CA ALA A 119 9.16 -10.21 26.03
C ALA A 119 8.50 -10.49 24.69
N THR A 120 7.20 -10.80 24.73
CA THR A 120 6.43 -10.99 23.52
C THR A 120 6.43 -9.62 22.87
N SER A 121 7.39 -9.40 21.97
CA SER A 121 7.35 -8.20 21.16
C SER A 121 5.96 -8.20 20.52
N ILE A 122 5.21 -7.14 20.73
CA ILE A 122 3.97 -6.85 20.01
C ILE A 122 4.42 -6.62 18.57
N ASN A 123 4.85 -7.69 17.93
CA ASN A 123 5.44 -7.63 16.61
C ASN A 123 4.34 -7.56 15.58
N ALA A 124 4.66 -6.96 14.47
CA ALA A 124 3.97 -6.84 13.20
C ALA A 124 3.02 -8.01 12.77
N ALA A 125 2.92 -9.07 13.54
CA ALA A 125 1.95 -10.15 13.41
C ALA A 125 0.49 -9.65 13.44
N ASP A 126 0.25 -8.48 14.05
CA ASP A 126 -1.09 -7.88 14.12
C ASP A 126 -1.47 -7.07 12.89
N LEU A 127 -0.50 -6.67 12.07
CA LEU A 127 -0.74 -5.96 10.80
C LEU A 127 -0.67 -6.88 9.57
N GLY A 128 -0.70 -8.18 9.76
CA GLY A 128 -0.38 -9.18 8.75
C GLY A 128 1.10 -9.61 8.88
N ALA A 129 1.41 -10.84 8.49
CA ALA A 129 2.77 -11.37 8.62
C ALA A 129 3.73 -10.55 7.75
N THR A 130 4.88 -10.15 8.30
CA THR A 130 6.01 -9.60 7.54
C THR A 130 6.39 -10.58 6.43
N THR A 131 6.64 -10.06 5.23
CA THR A 131 7.05 -10.87 4.08
C THR A 131 8.56 -10.82 3.83
N GLU A 132 9.22 -9.80 4.39
CA GLU A 132 10.68 -9.67 4.32
C GLU A 132 11.39 -10.86 4.99
N GLY A 133 12.43 -11.38 4.34
CA GLY A 133 13.21 -12.52 4.84
C GLY A 133 12.52 -13.88 4.77
N THR A 134 11.27 -13.96 4.30
CA THR A 134 10.54 -15.23 4.20
C THR A 134 10.90 -16.05 2.96
N GLY A 135 11.49 -15.43 1.93
CA GLY A 135 11.72 -16.07 0.63
C GLY A 135 10.43 -16.44 -0.11
N SER A 136 9.27 -15.94 0.32
CA SER A 136 7.96 -16.37 -0.18
C SER A 136 7.32 -15.33 -1.11
N TYR A 137 6.61 -15.80 -2.12
CA TYR A 137 5.76 -14.98 -3.00
C TYR A 137 4.32 -14.84 -2.47
N THR A 138 4.05 -15.37 -1.29
CA THR A 138 2.74 -15.26 -0.62
C THR A 138 2.90 -14.85 0.83
N THR A 139 1.82 -14.35 1.43
CA THR A 139 1.76 -14.00 2.85
C THR A 139 0.90 -14.98 3.64
N GLY A 140 1.20 -15.16 4.92
CA GLY A 140 0.37 -15.96 5.81
C GLY A 140 -0.94 -15.30 6.19
N SER A 141 -0.96 -13.98 6.30
CA SER A 141 -2.17 -13.21 6.65
C SER A 141 -2.16 -11.81 6.06
N THR A 142 -3.34 -11.23 5.96
CA THR A 142 -3.58 -9.82 5.59
C THR A 142 -4.71 -9.25 6.44
N ASN A 143 -4.65 -7.97 6.75
CA ASN A 143 -5.72 -7.25 7.46
C ASN A 143 -6.30 -6.09 6.65
N THR A 144 -5.82 -5.85 5.45
CA THR A 144 -6.21 -4.71 4.60
C THR A 144 -7.68 -4.72 4.25
N ALA A 145 -8.27 -5.91 4.07
CA ALA A 145 -9.66 -6.05 3.65
C ALA A 145 -10.67 -5.85 4.79
N THR A 146 -10.31 -6.21 6.03
CA THR A 146 -11.28 -6.30 7.15
C THR A 146 -10.74 -5.79 8.49
N LYS A 147 -9.46 -5.39 8.58
CA LYS A 147 -8.71 -5.14 9.83
C LYS A 147 -8.49 -6.41 10.69
N LEU A 148 -9.17 -7.52 10.41
CA LEU A 148 -8.88 -8.82 11.02
C LEU A 148 -7.68 -9.46 10.33
N ALA A 149 -6.79 -10.07 11.10
CA ALA A 149 -5.64 -10.81 10.55
C ALA A 149 -6.12 -12.17 9.99
N LEU A 150 -6.50 -12.18 8.73
CA LEU A 150 -7.03 -13.36 8.04
C LEU A 150 -6.03 -13.90 7.03
N SER A 151 -6.01 -15.22 6.84
CA SER A 151 -5.34 -15.79 5.68
C SER A 151 -6.01 -15.32 4.37
N LEU A 152 -5.30 -15.39 3.25
CA LEU A 152 -5.88 -15.04 1.94
C LEU A 152 -7.11 -15.89 1.62
N ARG A 153 -7.13 -17.15 2.10
CA ARG A 153 -8.27 -18.06 1.92
C ARG A 153 -9.50 -17.67 2.73
N GLU A 154 -9.29 -17.15 3.95
CA GLU A 154 -10.38 -16.74 4.85
C GLU A 154 -10.88 -15.33 4.54
N THR A 155 -10.13 -14.55 3.78
CA THR A 155 -10.50 -13.18 3.41
C THR A 155 -11.63 -13.21 2.37
N PRO A 156 -12.83 -12.62 2.66
CA PRO A 156 -13.98 -12.70 1.77
C PRO A 156 -13.88 -11.77 0.56
N GLN A 157 -12.74 -11.16 0.32
CA GLN A 157 -12.44 -10.27 -0.79
C GLN A 157 -11.22 -10.76 -1.57
N THR A 158 -11.11 -10.34 -2.82
CA THR A 158 -9.94 -10.69 -3.63
C THR A 158 -8.76 -9.80 -3.24
N VAL A 159 -7.77 -10.39 -2.59
CA VAL A 159 -6.53 -9.71 -2.20
C VAL A 159 -5.36 -10.27 -3.00
N SER A 160 -4.54 -9.38 -3.54
CA SER A 160 -3.24 -9.72 -4.11
C SER A 160 -2.15 -9.11 -3.23
N VAL A 161 -1.12 -9.89 -2.91
CA VAL A 161 0.02 -9.44 -2.12
C VAL A 161 1.28 -9.54 -2.97
N MET A 162 1.96 -8.40 -3.11
CA MET A 162 3.27 -8.31 -3.72
C MET A 162 4.29 -8.27 -2.60
N THR A 163 4.87 -9.44 -2.30
CA THR A 163 5.80 -9.63 -1.17
C THR A 163 7.15 -8.98 -1.43
N ARG A 164 7.94 -8.73 -0.39
CA ARG A 164 9.29 -8.19 -0.52
C ARG A 164 10.15 -9.02 -1.46
N GLN A 165 10.12 -10.35 -1.30
CA GLN A 165 10.88 -11.26 -2.18
C GLN A 165 10.50 -11.08 -3.64
N ARG A 166 9.21 -11.00 -3.97
CA ARG A 166 8.76 -10.81 -5.34
C ARG A 166 9.17 -9.45 -5.91
N ILE A 167 9.10 -8.41 -5.10
CA ILE A 167 9.52 -7.06 -5.48
C ILE A 167 11.01 -7.04 -5.82
N GLU A 168 11.84 -7.72 -5.02
CA GLU A 168 13.29 -7.80 -5.22
C GLU A 168 13.67 -8.66 -6.45
N ASP A 169 13.14 -9.86 -6.55
CA ASP A 169 13.45 -10.78 -7.64
C ASP A 169 13.06 -10.23 -9.02
N GLN A 170 11.99 -9.45 -9.09
CA GLN A 170 11.49 -8.84 -10.32
C GLN A 170 11.96 -7.40 -10.51
N GLN A 171 12.80 -6.86 -9.61
CA GLN A 171 13.32 -5.48 -9.66
C GLN A 171 12.20 -4.43 -9.81
N LEU A 172 11.12 -4.59 -9.06
CA LEU A 172 9.96 -3.69 -9.10
C LEU A 172 10.24 -2.45 -8.24
N ASN A 173 11.04 -1.54 -8.76
CA ASN A 173 11.59 -0.41 -8.01
C ASN A 173 10.58 0.72 -7.77
N THR A 174 9.44 0.72 -8.48
CA THR A 174 8.37 1.70 -8.30
C THR A 174 7.04 1.04 -8.02
N LEU A 175 6.14 1.76 -7.37
CA LEU A 175 4.76 1.30 -7.18
C LEU A 175 4.09 0.99 -8.53
N SER A 176 4.35 1.80 -9.56
CA SER A 176 3.83 1.56 -10.91
C SER A 176 4.29 0.20 -11.46
N ASP A 177 5.56 -0.20 -11.23
CA ASP A 177 6.06 -1.51 -11.65
C ASP A 177 5.35 -2.64 -10.91
N VAL A 178 5.18 -2.50 -9.60
CA VAL A 178 4.42 -3.46 -8.77
C VAL A 178 3.00 -3.64 -9.30
N LEU A 179 2.31 -2.54 -9.61
CA LEU A 179 0.92 -2.58 -10.06
C LEU A 179 0.78 -3.15 -11.46
N LYS A 180 1.74 -2.91 -12.37
CA LYS A 180 1.81 -3.55 -13.70
C LYS A 180 1.95 -5.07 -13.63
N GLN A 181 2.60 -5.59 -12.58
CA GLN A 181 2.77 -7.02 -12.35
C GLN A 181 1.67 -7.65 -11.47
N THR A 182 0.70 -6.84 -11.03
CA THR A 182 -0.39 -7.33 -10.16
C THR A 182 -1.54 -7.87 -11.01
N PRO A 183 -1.92 -9.15 -10.86
CA PRO A 183 -3.04 -9.72 -11.62
C PRO A 183 -4.35 -8.98 -11.36
N GLY A 184 -5.11 -8.72 -12.42
CA GLY A 184 -6.43 -8.09 -12.35
C GLY A 184 -6.41 -6.57 -12.19
N LEU A 185 -5.26 -5.94 -12.37
CA LEU A 185 -5.12 -4.51 -12.59
C LEU A 185 -4.80 -4.20 -14.05
N SER A 186 -5.26 -3.06 -14.52
CA SER A 186 -4.86 -2.46 -15.78
C SER A 186 -4.21 -1.12 -15.49
N VAL A 187 -2.97 -0.95 -15.94
CA VAL A 187 -2.19 0.26 -15.75
C VAL A 187 -2.04 0.96 -17.10
N GLN A 188 -2.58 2.15 -17.21
CA GLN A 188 -2.55 2.98 -18.41
C GLN A 188 -1.60 4.16 -18.16
N ASN A 189 -0.55 4.27 -18.94
CA ASN A 189 0.27 5.47 -18.97
C ASN A 189 -0.49 6.57 -19.74
N ILE A 190 -0.64 7.73 -19.11
CA ILE A 190 -1.19 8.94 -19.76
C ILE A 190 -0.08 9.65 -20.51
N ASP A 191 1.07 9.76 -19.84
CA ASP A 191 2.31 10.36 -20.37
C ASP A 191 3.53 9.73 -19.65
N SER A 192 4.67 10.40 -19.70
CA SER A 192 5.90 9.88 -19.07
C SER A 192 5.81 9.74 -17.55
N GLU A 193 4.99 10.58 -16.89
CA GLU A 193 4.95 10.67 -15.42
C GLU A 193 3.60 10.23 -14.82
N ARG A 194 2.53 10.23 -15.59
CA ARG A 194 1.19 9.97 -15.06
C ARG A 194 0.70 8.60 -15.48
N VAL A 195 0.13 7.88 -14.54
CA VAL A 195 -0.51 6.59 -14.77
C VAL A 195 -1.89 6.55 -14.16
N ASN A 196 -2.83 5.96 -14.86
CA ASN A 196 -4.12 5.55 -14.31
C ASN A 196 -4.09 4.06 -14.02
N ILE A 197 -4.65 3.67 -12.89
CA ILE A 197 -4.72 2.29 -12.45
C ILE A 197 -6.18 1.91 -12.34
N TYR A 198 -6.56 0.85 -13.04
CA TYR A 198 -7.94 0.39 -13.08
C TYR A 198 -8.07 -1.01 -12.50
N SER A 199 -9.16 -1.22 -11.80
CA SER A 199 -9.63 -2.54 -11.38
C SER A 199 -11.11 -2.65 -11.66
N ARG A 200 -11.53 -3.76 -12.29
CA ARG A 200 -12.95 -4.00 -12.63
C ARG A 200 -13.62 -2.87 -13.43
N GLY A 201 -12.84 -2.12 -14.22
CA GLY A 201 -13.33 -1.02 -15.05
C GLY A 201 -13.39 0.36 -14.37
N TYR A 202 -13.05 0.46 -13.08
CA TYR A 202 -13.02 1.71 -12.32
C TYR A 202 -11.59 2.10 -11.95
N ALA A 203 -11.29 3.39 -11.93
CA ALA A 203 -10.00 3.89 -11.47
C ALA A 203 -9.83 3.66 -9.96
N ILE A 204 -8.62 3.25 -9.54
CA ILE A 204 -8.31 3.10 -8.12
C ILE A 204 -7.86 4.45 -7.57
N GLU A 205 -8.66 5.01 -6.66
CA GLU A 205 -8.40 6.27 -5.97
C GLU A 205 -8.12 6.08 -4.48
N SER A 206 -8.37 4.88 -3.96
CA SER A 206 -8.18 4.56 -2.55
C SER A 206 -6.81 3.97 -2.29
N TYR A 207 -6.02 4.67 -1.48
CA TYR A 207 -4.73 4.20 -0.99
C TYR A 207 -4.75 4.10 0.52
N GLN A 208 -3.84 3.30 1.07
CA GLN A 208 -3.62 3.19 2.50
C GLN A 208 -2.11 3.16 2.77
N PHE A 209 -1.70 3.75 3.87
CA PHE A 209 -0.36 3.58 4.42
C PHE A 209 -0.49 2.87 5.77
N ASP A 210 0.06 1.66 5.86
CA ASP A 210 -0.06 0.78 7.04
C ASP A 210 -1.51 0.59 7.51
N GLY A 211 -2.45 0.55 6.55
CA GLY A 211 -3.88 0.40 6.79
C GLY A 211 -4.62 1.68 7.17
N ILE A 212 -3.97 2.86 7.16
CA ILE A 212 -4.62 4.16 7.35
C ILE A 212 -5.15 4.64 5.99
N PRO A 213 -6.46 4.82 5.83
CA PRO A 213 -7.04 5.27 4.56
C PRO A 213 -6.59 6.67 4.18
N THR A 214 -6.31 6.84 2.91
CA THR A 214 -5.96 8.10 2.29
C THR A 214 -6.78 8.28 1.02
N SER A 215 -7.23 9.51 0.75
CA SER A 215 -7.95 9.84 -0.48
C SER A 215 -6.97 10.49 -1.46
N LEU A 216 -6.98 10.04 -2.70
CA LEU A 216 -6.27 10.68 -3.79
C LEU A 216 -7.26 11.14 -4.83
N ILE A 217 -7.02 12.33 -5.38
CA ILE A 217 -7.73 12.76 -6.59
C ILE A 217 -6.87 12.36 -7.77
N VAL A 218 -7.27 11.29 -8.46
CA VAL A 218 -6.57 10.76 -9.65
C VAL A 218 -6.60 11.74 -10.83
N GLN A 219 -7.62 12.57 -10.91
CA GLN A 219 -7.80 13.50 -12.03
C GLN A 219 -6.87 14.71 -12.02
N THR A 220 -6.27 15.02 -10.89
CA THR A 220 -5.24 16.03 -10.86
C THR A 220 -3.91 15.40 -11.26
N SER A 221 -3.21 16.05 -12.14
CA SER A 221 -1.93 15.71 -12.76
C SER A 221 -0.81 15.22 -11.82
N ALA A 222 -1.10 14.81 -10.62
CA ALA A 222 -0.12 14.43 -9.61
C ALA A 222 -0.63 13.32 -8.71
N SER A 223 -0.50 12.08 -9.15
CA SER A 223 -0.54 10.94 -8.22
C SER A 223 0.88 10.65 -7.76
N PRO A 224 1.33 11.18 -6.60
CA PRO A 224 2.69 10.97 -6.11
C PRO A 224 3.00 9.50 -5.85
N GLN A 225 1.95 8.72 -5.62
CA GLN A 225 2.08 7.33 -5.22
C GLN A 225 2.41 6.39 -6.37
N SER A 226 2.09 6.74 -7.61
CA SER A 226 2.39 5.90 -8.78
C SER A 226 3.89 5.74 -9.02
N MET A 227 4.67 6.74 -8.63
CA MET A 227 6.14 6.77 -8.79
C MET A 227 6.88 6.54 -7.47
N THR A 228 6.19 6.18 -6.40
CA THR A 228 6.77 5.89 -5.09
C THR A 228 7.77 4.75 -5.19
N ASP A 229 8.96 4.94 -4.62
CA ASP A 229 10.01 3.92 -4.56
C ASP A 229 9.63 2.80 -3.59
N THR A 230 9.85 1.56 -3.98
CA THR A 230 9.46 0.39 -3.20
C THR A 230 10.48 -0.04 -2.16
N ALA A 231 11.67 0.57 -2.11
CA ALA A 231 12.74 0.22 -1.16
C ALA A 231 12.29 0.23 0.30
N ILE A 232 11.35 1.11 0.65
CA ILE A 232 10.87 1.34 2.02
C ILE A 232 9.69 0.45 2.44
N TYR A 233 9.13 -0.34 1.52
CA TYR A 233 7.96 -1.19 1.79
C TYR A 233 8.34 -2.65 1.95
N ASP A 234 7.74 -3.30 2.94
CA ASP A 234 7.76 -4.75 3.12
C ASP A 234 6.93 -5.43 2.02
N ARG A 235 5.77 -4.89 1.75
CA ARG A 235 4.86 -5.43 0.73
C ARG A 235 3.84 -4.40 0.27
N VAL A 236 3.19 -4.71 -0.84
CA VAL A 236 2.04 -3.97 -1.34
C VAL A 236 0.85 -4.92 -1.39
N GLU A 237 -0.24 -4.57 -0.73
CA GLU A 237 -1.48 -5.34 -0.73
C GLU A 237 -2.55 -4.62 -1.56
N ILE A 238 -3.20 -5.34 -2.45
CA ILE A 238 -4.23 -4.80 -3.33
C ILE A 238 -5.53 -5.55 -3.08
N VAL A 239 -6.52 -4.86 -2.54
CA VAL A 239 -7.89 -5.36 -2.38
C VAL A 239 -8.70 -4.90 -3.57
N ARG A 240 -9.34 -5.82 -4.30
CA ARG A 240 -10.09 -5.52 -5.51
C ARG A 240 -11.59 -5.59 -5.27
N GLY A 241 -12.31 -4.57 -5.71
CA GLY A 241 -13.76 -4.44 -5.57
C GLY A 241 -14.16 -3.36 -4.56
N ALA A 242 -15.33 -3.47 -3.98
CA ALA A 242 -15.83 -2.52 -3.01
C ALA A 242 -15.05 -2.60 -1.69
N THR A 243 -14.32 -1.54 -1.35
CA THR A 243 -13.47 -1.43 -0.15
C THR A 243 -14.02 -0.45 0.87
N GLY A 244 -15.22 0.09 0.65
CA GLY A 244 -15.81 1.16 1.46
C GLY A 244 -15.91 0.89 2.96
N LEU A 245 -15.95 -0.39 3.37
CA LEU A 245 -15.89 -0.75 4.80
C LEU A 245 -14.61 -0.20 5.45
N MET A 246 -13.47 -0.30 4.77
CA MET A 246 -12.17 0.14 5.30
C MET A 246 -11.78 1.54 4.84
N THR A 247 -12.08 1.91 3.60
CA THR A 247 -11.59 3.14 2.97
C THR A 247 -12.61 4.29 2.97
N GLY A 248 -13.91 4.00 3.21
CA GLY A 248 -14.98 4.99 3.15
C GLY A 248 -15.54 5.19 1.74
N ALA A 249 -15.88 6.44 1.40
CA ALA A 249 -16.44 6.78 0.09
C ALA A 249 -15.39 6.60 -1.01
N GLY A 250 -15.80 6.03 -2.13
CA GLY A 250 -14.95 5.76 -3.29
C GLY A 250 -15.63 4.81 -4.27
N ASP A 251 -15.01 4.61 -5.43
CA ASP A 251 -15.50 3.71 -6.46
C ASP A 251 -15.29 2.24 -6.10
N PRO A 252 -16.09 1.31 -6.64
CA PRO A 252 -15.95 -0.13 -6.39
C PRO A 252 -14.77 -0.75 -7.18
N SER A 253 -13.68 -0.04 -7.29
CA SER A 253 -12.45 -0.40 -7.99
C SER A 253 -11.53 -1.29 -7.16
N GLY A 254 -11.09 -0.75 -6.05
CA GLY A 254 -10.15 -1.39 -5.14
C GLY A 254 -9.44 -0.40 -4.21
N SER A 255 -8.51 -0.94 -3.42
CA SER A 255 -7.61 -0.16 -2.56
C SER A 255 -6.21 -0.74 -2.60
N ILE A 256 -5.21 0.11 -2.59
CA ILE A 256 -3.79 -0.23 -2.55
C ILE A 256 -3.25 0.15 -1.18
N ASN A 257 -2.75 -0.83 -0.41
CA ASN A 257 -2.14 -0.62 0.89
C ASN A 257 -0.63 -0.83 0.81
N LEU A 258 0.11 0.20 1.17
CA LEU A 258 1.57 0.24 1.20
C LEU A 258 2.01 -0.03 2.64
N ILE A 259 2.62 -1.19 2.88
CA ILE A 259 3.05 -1.62 4.21
C ILE A 259 4.54 -1.43 4.33
N ARG A 260 4.96 -0.56 5.26
CA ARG A 260 6.34 -0.16 5.44
C ARG A 260 7.17 -1.25 6.11
N LYS A 261 8.46 -1.26 5.81
CA LYS A 261 9.46 -2.08 6.51
C LYS A 261 9.54 -1.66 7.98
N ARG A 262 9.69 -2.64 8.88
CA ARG A 262 9.80 -2.43 10.33
C ARG A 262 11.26 -2.64 10.78
N PRO A 263 11.66 -2.05 11.92
CA PRO A 263 12.92 -2.37 12.55
C PRO A 263 13.01 -3.83 12.98
N THR A 264 14.22 -4.38 12.95
CA THR A 264 14.50 -5.78 13.31
C THR A 264 15.06 -5.89 14.72
N ALA A 265 14.80 -7.01 15.40
CA ALA A 265 15.34 -7.28 16.74
C ALA A 265 16.85 -7.58 16.73
N GLN A 266 17.38 -8.00 15.57
CA GLN A 266 18.80 -8.25 15.37
C GLN A 266 19.33 -7.31 14.29
N PHE A 267 20.59 -6.95 14.36
CA PHE A 267 21.19 -6.10 13.33
C PHE A 267 21.18 -6.80 11.98
N GLN A 268 20.66 -6.08 10.99
CA GLN A 268 20.68 -6.47 9.58
C GLN A 268 21.11 -5.28 8.74
N GLY A 269 21.87 -5.53 7.68
CA GLY A 269 22.28 -4.48 6.78
C GLY A 269 22.51 -5.04 5.38
N SER A 270 22.09 -4.27 4.39
CA SER A 270 22.33 -4.56 2.98
C SER A 270 22.75 -3.30 2.24
N VAL A 271 23.63 -3.50 1.27
CA VAL A 271 24.02 -2.50 0.28
C VAL A 271 23.88 -3.15 -1.07
N SER A 272 23.10 -2.54 -1.94
CA SER A 272 22.96 -2.98 -3.32
C SER A 272 23.35 -1.88 -4.30
N ALA A 273 23.92 -2.28 -5.43
CA ALA A 273 24.20 -1.42 -6.56
C ALA A 273 23.80 -2.14 -7.83
N GLY A 274 23.14 -1.43 -8.73
CA GLY A 274 22.66 -1.97 -10.00
C GLY A 274 22.94 -1.02 -11.15
N ALA A 275 23.14 -1.60 -12.34
CA ALA A 275 23.24 -0.90 -13.60
C ALA A 275 22.29 -1.56 -14.60
N GLY A 276 21.63 -0.78 -15.43
CA GLY A 276 20.64 -1.26 -16.40
C GLY A 276 20.72 -0.55 -17.73
N SER A 277 19.82 -0.90 -18.62
CA SER A 277 19.65 -0.26 -19.93
C SER A 277 19.40 1.25 -19.77
N TRP A 278 19.77 2.01 -20.80
CA TRP A 278 19.63 3.48 -20.85
C TRP A 278 20.36 4.20 -19.70
N ASP A 279 21.57 3.75 -19.40
CA ASP A 279 22.43 4.35 -18.35
C ASP A 279 21.73 4.47 -17.00
N THR A 280 20.88 3.48 -16.67
CA THR A 280 20.22 3.45 -15.38
C THR A 280 21.18 2.89 -14.33
N TYR A 281 21.38 3.66 -13.27
CA TYR A 281 22.19 3.29 -12.10
C TYR A 281 21.35 3.45 -10.84
N ARG A 282 21.37 2.43 -9.98
CA ARG A 282 20.68 2.44 -8.70
C ARG A 282 21.61 2.00 -7.57
N THR A 283 21.54 2.69 -6.45
CA THR A 283 22.19 2.29 -5.19
C THR A 283 21.17 2.33 -4.07
N GLU A 284 21.19 1.32 -3.22
CA GLU A 284 20.32 1.22 -2.05
C GLU A 284 21.11 0.76 -0.83
N VAL A 285 20.86 1.38 0.31
CA VAL A 285 21.39 1.02 1.63
C VAL A 285 20.23 0.83 2.57
N ASP A 286 20.16 -0.29 3.25
CA ASP A 286 19.13 -0.61 4.24
C ASP A 286 19.83 -1.15 5.50
N MET A 287 19.63 -0.48 6.62
CA MET A 287 20.24 -0.84 7.91
C MET A 287 19.16 -0.85 8.98
N SER A 288 19.08 -1.93 9.74
CA SER A 288 18.07 -2.15 10.75
C SER A 288 18.65 -2.89 11.95
N GLY A 289 18.19 -2.59 13.15
CA GLY A 289 18.58 -3.32 14.34
C GLY A 289 18.24 -2.61 15.65
N PRO A 290 18.63 -3.26 16.78
CA PRO A 290 18.46 -2.69 18.10
C PRO A 290 19.40 -1.51 18.31
N LEU A 291 18.91 -0.49 19.01
CA LEU A 291 19.66 0.69 19.44
C LEU A 291 20.01 0.63 20.93
N THR A 292 19.42 -0.31 21.67
CA THR A 292 19.71 -0.63 23.08
C THR A 292 20.01 -2.12 23.23
N ASP A 293 20.77 -2.50 24.25
CA ASP A 293 21.20 -3.88 24.48
C ASP A 293 20.02 -4.83 24.74
N ASP A 294 18.94 -4.33 25.32
CA ASP A 294 17.70 -5.06 25.58
C ASP A 294 16.76 -5.12 24.37
N ALA A 295 17.17 -4.53 23.22
CA ALA A 295 16.38 -4.41 22.01
C ALA A 295 15.00 -3.74 22.17
N ARG A 296 14.76 -3.02 23.29
CA ARG A 296 13.51 -2.28 23.52
C ARG A 296 13.39 -1.05 22.61
N LEU A 297 14.52 -0.47 22.19
CA LEU A 297 14.56 0.58 21.19
C LEU A 297 15.23 0.02 19.94
N ARG A 298 14.50 0.05 18.84
CA ARG A 298 14.96 -0.46 17.52
C ARG A 298 14.80 0.62 16.46
N GLY A 299 15.68 0.60 15.48
CA GLY A 299 15.65 1.55 14.38
C GLY A 299 15.92 0.90 13.04
N ARG A 300 15.43 1.55 11.98
CA ARG A 300 15.77 1.22 10.59
C ARG A 300 15.94 2.49 9.80
N ALA A 301 16.92 2.49 8.91
CA ALA A 301 17.15 3.54 7.92
C ALA A 301 17.31 2.91 6.54
N VAL A 302 16.60 3.45 5.54
CA VAL A 302 16.73 3.04 4.14
C VAL A 302 17.01 4.28 3.30
N MET A 303 17.99 4.17 2.41
CA MET A 303 18.35 5.20 1.43
C MET A 303 18.42 4.55 0.07
N ALA A 304 17.77 5.15 -0.92
CA ALA A 304 17.88 4.73 -2.31
C ALA A 304 18.11 5.94 -3.21
N TYR A 305 19.00 5.77 -4.18
CA TYR A 305 19.27 6.74 -5.23
C TYR A 305 19.21 6.03 -6.57
N GLN A 306 18.52 6.61 -7.53
CA GLN A 306 18.46 6.11 -8.90
C GLN A 306 18.52 7.27 -9.88
N GLN A 307 19.34 7.11 -10.90
CA GLN A 307 19.35 7.98 -12.08
C GLN A 307 19.33 7.13 -13.34
N GLY A 308 18.82 7.66 -14.43
CA GLY A 308 18.84 6.98 -15.72
C GLY A 308 18.11 7.75 -16.81
N ASN A 309 18.33 7.30 -18.03
CA ASN A 309 17.57 7.70 -19.21
C ASN A 309 16.37 6.75 -19.40
N SER A 310 15.75 6.78 -20.58
CA SER A 310 14.64 5.89 -20.95
C SER A 310 14.79 5.46 -22.40
N TYR A 311 13.95 4.50 -22.82
CA TYR A 311 13.74 4.25 -24.26
C TYR A 311 13.08 5.44 -24.98
N ILE A 312 12.51 6.39 -24.23
CA ILE A 312 11.92 7.65 -24.75
C ILE A 312 13.05 8.65 -24.95
N ASP A 313 13.18 9.20 -26.13
CA ASP A 313 14.22 10.15 -26.50
C ASP A 313 14.21 11.37 -25.57
N HIS A 314 15.40 11.82 -25.14
CA HIS A 314 15.62 12.97 -24.26
C HIS A 314 15.02 12.89 -22.86
N TYR A 315 14.34 11.78 -22.49
CA TYR A 315 13.83 11.60 -21.14
C TYR A 315 14.93 11.14 -20.18
N GLN A 316 15.02 11.82 -19.05
CA GLN A 316 15.95 11.51 -17.96
C GLN A 316 15.19 11.55 -16.62
N GLN A 317 15.61 10.75 -15.67
CA GLN A 317 15.01 10.70 -14.34
C GLN A 317 16.07 10.59 -13.25
N GLU A 318 15.89 11.36 -12.17
CA GLU A 318 16.63 11.24 -10.92
C GLU A 318 15.67 11.04 -9.77
N LYS A 319 15.90 10.00 -8.95
CA LYS A 319 15.09 9.68 -7.76
C LYS A 319 15.95 9.58 -6.53
N GLN A 320 15.44 10.08 -5.42
CA GLN A 320 16.04 9.98 -4.10
C GLN A 320 14.97 9.57 -3.10
N THR A 321 15.29 8.59 -2.26
CA THR A 321 14.40 8.08 -1.22
C THR A 321 15.16 7.97 0.08
N TYR A 322 14.60 8.51 1.15
CA TYR A 322 15.12 8.44 2.50
C TYR A 322 13.99 8.00 3.43
N TYR A 323 14.28 7.02 4.26
CA TYR A 323 13.33 6.46 5.21
C TYR A 323 13.98 6.27 6.56
N GLY A 324 13.27 6.60 7.62
CA GLY A 324 13.68 6.36 8.99
C GLY A 324 12.49 5.96 9.84
N ILE A 325 12.67 4.92 10.66
CA ILE A 325 11.67 4.45 11.61
C ILE A 325 12.32 4.03 12.92
N LEU A 326 11.66 4.36 14.02
CA LEU A 326 12.02 3.94 15.38
C LEU A 326 10.83 3.23 16.00
N GLU A 327 11.10 2.16 16.71
CA GLU A 327 10.17 1.44 17.57
C GLU A 327 10.71 1.37 18.99
N ALA A 328 9.86 1.71 19.94
CA ALA A 328 10.19 1.66 21.35
C ALA A 328 9.14 0.86 22.14
N ASP A 329 9.55 -0.23 22.76
CA ASP A 329 8.74 -0.97 23.72
C ASP A 329 8.74 -0.18 25.05
N LEU A 330 7.78 0.75 25.19
CA LEU A 330 7.67 1.61 26.39
C LEU A 330 7.38 0.78 27.65
N THR A 331 6.60 -0.29 27.48
CA THR A 331 6.35 -1.36 28.45
C THR A 331 6.30 -2.68 27.68
N ASP A 332 6.14 -3.81 28.38
CA ASP A 332 6.00 -5.13 27.75
C ASP A 332 4.71 -5.27 26.92
N SER A 333 3.76 -4.34 27.09
CA SER A 333 2.48 -4.31 26.36
C SER A 333 2.25 -3.03 25.56
N THR A 334 3.23 -2.10 25.53
CA THR A 334 3.07 -0.80 24.85
C THR A 334 4.20 -0.58 23.87
N LEU A 335 3.86 -0.52 22.57
CA LEU A 335 4.78 -0.21 21.48
C LEU A 335 4.49 1.17 20.91
N LEU A 336 5.51 2.04 20.91
CA LEU A 336 5.49 3.31 20.20
C LEU A 336 6.29 3.19 18.90
N THR A 337 5.71 3.61 17.80
CA THR A 337 6.38 3.72 16.50
C THR A 337 6.39 5.17 16.04
N LEU A 338 7.53 5.65 15.57
CA LEU A 338 7.69 6.96 14.95
C LEU A 338 8.50 6.81 13.67
N GLY A 339 8.15 7.53 12.62
CA GLY A 339 8.94 7.46 11.41
C GLY A 339 8.61 8.55 10.39
N PHE A 340 9.44 8.57 9.36
CA PHE A 340 9.27 9.43 8.19
C PHE A 340 9.78 8.75 6.93
N ASP A 341 9.26 9.16 5.79
CA ASP A 341 9.88 8.95 4.49
C ASP A 341 9.87 10.26 3.67
N TYR A 342 10.97 10.49 2.97
CA TYR A 342 11.10 11.59 2.02
C TYR A 342 11.51 11.03 0.67
N GLN A 343 10.76 11.43 -0.38
CA GLN A 343 11.01 10.99 -1.74
C GLN A 343 11.05 12.20 -2.67
N LYS A 344 12.08 12.27 -3.49
CA LYS A 344 12.22 13.24 -4.57
C LYS A 344 12.22 12.51 -5.90
N ASN A 345 11.44 13.02 -6.86
CA ASN A 345 11.45 12.63 -8.26
C ASN A 345 11.71 13.88 -9.11
N ASP A 346 12.77 13.88 -9.93
CA ASP A 346 13.19 15.01 -10.76
C ASP A 346 13.39 14.56 -12.23
N PRO A 347 12.31 14.28 -12.97
CA PRO A 347 12.39 13.93 -14.37
C PRO A 347 12.57 15.17 -15.27
N ARG A 348 13.23 14.98 -16.41
CA ARG A 348 13.46 15.99 -17.45
C ARG A 348 13.15 15.42 -18.82
N GLY A 349 12.87 16.29 -19.79
CA GLY A 349 12.41 15.87 -21.10
C GLY A 349 11.07 15.12 -21.03
N VAL A 350 10.23 15.49 -20.08
CA VAL A 350 8.94 14.84 -19.84
C VAL A 350 7.92 15.23 -20.90
N SER A 351 7.05 14.30 -21.25
CA SER A 351 5.90 14.60 -22.10
C SER A 351 4.70 15.00 -21.24
N PHE A 352 3.87 15.89 -21.78
CA PHE A 352 2.53 16.21 -21.28
C PHE A 352 1.51 15.79 -22.35
N ALA A 353 1.02 14.57 -22.23
CA ALA A 353 0.34 13.82 -23.29
C ALA A 353 1.29 13.27 -24.37
N SER A 354 0.74 12.74 -25.44
CA SER A 354 1.45 12.10 -26.55
C SER A 354 1.15 12.83 -27.87
N PHE A 355 1.83 12.46 -28.93
CA PHE A 355 1.44 12.89 -30.27
C PHE A 355 -0.03 12.55 -30.56
N PRO A 356 -0.70 13.34 -31.45
CA PRO A 356 -2.03 13.00 -31.93
C PRO A 356 -2.10 11.58 -32.49
N LEU A 357 -3.14 10.82 -32.12
CA LEU A 357 -3.32 9.44 -32.57
C LEU A 357 -3.73 9.32 -34.04
N PHE A 358 -4.28 10.37 -34.60
CA PHE A 358 -4.81 10.37 -35.97
C PHE A 358 -4.34 11.60 -36.73
N TYR A 359 -4.11 11.40 -37.99
CA TYR A 359 -3.99 12.48 -38.99
C TYR A 359 -5.35 13.10 -39.30
N SER A 360 -5.35 14.24 -39.99
CA SER A 360 -6.57 14.95 -40.38
C SER A 360 -7.47 14.16 -41.35
N ASP A 361 -6.90 13.18 -42.06
CA ASP A 361 -7.62 12.25 -42.95
C ASP A 361 -8.21 11.02 -42.21
N GLY A 362 -8.03 10.94 -40.86
CA GLY A 362 -8.52 9.85 -40.02
C GLY A 362 -7.63 8.61 -40.02
N GLN A 363 -6.49 8.62 -40.70
CA GLN A 363 -5.50 7.54 -40.59
C GLN A 363 -4.76 7.64 -39.27
N GLN A 364 -4.40 6.48 -38.69
CA GLN A 364 -3.65 6.43 -37.47
C GLN A 364 -2.19 6.86 -37.69
N THR A 365 -1.67 7.65 -36.77
CA THR A 365 -0.24 8.02 -36.74
C THR A 365 0.61 6.82 -36.31
N ASP A 366 1.78 6.70 -36.92
CA ASP A 366 2.74 5.63 -36.62
C ASP A 366 4.12 6.26 -36.39
N PHE A 367 4.50 6.40 -35.11
CA PHE A 367 5.78 6.93 -34.70
C PHE A 367 6.64 5.85 -34.03
N PRO A 368 7.97 5.94 -34.14
CA PRO A 368 8.87 5.10 -33.39
C PRO A 368 8.54 5.12 -31.89
N ARG A 369 8.67 3.98 -31.22
CA ARG A 369 8.39 3.85 -29.80
C ARG A 369 9.21 4.80 -28.91
N SER A 370 10.40 5.21 -29.40
CA SER A 370 11.27 6.14 -28.68
C SER A 370 10.85 7.60 -28.82
N THR A 371 9.97 7.93 -29.77
CA THR A 371 9.61 9.30 -30.05
C THR A 371 8.98 9.98 -28.83
N ASN A 372 9.49 11.15 -28.49
CA ASN A 372 9.05 11.96 -27.36
C ASN A 372 8.30 13.19 -27.89
N ALA A 373 7.05 13.33 -27.49
CA ALA A 373 6.27 14.53 -27.79
C ALA A 373 6.67 15.74 -26.94
N GLY A 374 7.35 15.52 -25.81
CA GLY A 374 7.75 16.54 -24.85
C GLY A 374 8.93 17.40 -25.32
N ALA A 375 8.92 18.68 -24.97
CA ALA A 375 10.07 19.55 -25.18
C ALA A 375 11.24 19.15 -24.27
N ARG A 376 12.49 19.28 -24.77
CA ARG A 376 13.70 18.87 -24.03
C ARG A 376 13.88 19.61 -22.69
N TRP A 377 13.40 20.83 -22.59
CA TRP A 377 13.43 21.64 -21.37
C TRP A 377 12.30 21.31 -20.39
N SER A 378 11.30 20.49 -20.78
CA SER A 378 10.18 20.12 -19.92
C SER A 378 10.66 19.34 -18.71
N TYR A 379 10.09 19.65 -17.55
CA TYR A 379 10.35 18.94 -16.29
C TYR A 379 9.09 18.88 -15.44
N ARG A 380 9.08 17.90 -14.52
CA ARG A 380 8.03 17.76 -13.50
C ARG A 380 8.64 17.23 -12.21
N ARG A 381 9.08 18.12 -11.35
CA ARG A 381 9.65 17.77 -10.05
C ARG A 381 8.57 17.50 -9.03
N GLN A 382 8.79 16.50 -8.21
CA GLN A 382 7.91 16.16 -7.12
C GLN A 382 8.70 15.78 -5.87
N ASN A 383 8.32 16.39 -4.74
CA ASN A 383 8.89 16.05 -3.44
C ASN A 383 7.74 15.64 -2.51
N THR A 384 7.91 14.54 -1.82
CA THR A 384 6.90 14.02 -0.87
C THR A 384 7.57 13.71 0.44
N LEU A 385 7.03 14.23 1.53
CA LEU A 385 7.40 13.92 2.91
C LEU A 385 6.20 13.28 3.59
N ASN A 386 6.37 12.05 4.05
CA ASN A 386 5.45 11.41 4.99
C ASN A 386 6.06 11.43 6.39
N THR A 387 5.24 11.71 7.38
CA THR A 387 5.56 11.51 8.80
C THR A 387 4.45 10.68 9.43
N PHE A 388 4.81 9.71 10.24
CA PHE A 388 3.83 8.82 10.83
C PHE A 388 4.21 8.44 12.26
N ALA A 389 3.17 8.12 13.04
CA ALA A 389 3.32 7.61 14.39
C ALA A 389 2.22 6.60 14.70
N SER A 390 2.50 5.63 15.54
CA SER A 390 1.48 4.77 16.12
C SER A 390 1.81 4.38 17.56
N LEU A 391 0.77 4.20 18.35
CA LEU A 391 0.81 3.62 19.70
C LEU A 391 -0.05 2.37 19.70
N GLU A 392 0.55 1.24 20.03
CA GLU A 392 -0.12 -0.04 20.19
C GLU A 392 -0.06 -0.47 21.64
N GLN A 393 -1.21 -0.82 22.21
CA GLN A 393 -1.35 -1.21 23.61
C GLN A 393 -2.06 -2.55 23.71
N GLY A 394 -1.36 -3.55 24.25
CA GLY A 394 -1.96 -4.80 24.71
C GLY A 394 -2.79 -4.58 25.96
N LEU A 395 -4.00 -5.08 25.97
CA LEU A 395 -4.96 -5.00 27.06
C LEU A 395 -5.21 -6.43 27.63
N VAL A 396 -6.02 -6.51 28.66
CA VAL A 396 -6.45 -7.81 29.22
C VAL A 396 -7.26 -8.62 28.21
N ASN A 397 -7.25 -9.95 28.37
CA ASN A 397 -8.02 -10.88 27.52
C ASN A 397 -7.68 -10.75 26.03
N ASP A 398 -6.40 -10.57 25.67
CA ASP A 398 -5.89 -10.47 24.30
C ASP A 398 -6.48 -9.33 23.46
N TRP A 399 -7.14 -8.37 24.10
CA TRP A 399 -7.55 -7.15 23.45
C TRP A 399 -6.34 -6.25 23.17
N LYS A 400 -6.40 -5.54 22.04
CA LYS A 400 -5.38 -4.60 21.60
C LYS A 400 -6.02 -3.29 21.18
N LEU A 401 -5.40 -2.20 21.60
CA LEU A 401 -5.74 -0.86 21.15
C LEU A 401 -4.61 -0.36 20.27
N LYS A 402 -4.95 0.23 19.13
CA LYS A 402 -4.00 0.91 18.25
C LYS A 402 -4.53 2.29 17.90
N VAL A 403 -3.67 3.28 18.04
CA VAL A 403 -3.90 4.65 17.52
C VAL A 403 -2.76 4.95 16.56
N ALA A 404 -3.09 5.37 15.35
CA ALA A 404 -2.10 5.66 14.32
C ALA A 404 -2.45 6.95 13.56
N VAL A 405 -1.41 7.68 13.17
CA VAL A 405 -1.50 8.90 12.38
C VAL A 405 -0.49 8.83 11.23
N ASN A 406 -0.89 9.30 10.07
CA ASN A 406 -0.03 9.52 8.92
C ASN A 406 -0.30 10.92 8.37
N ASN A 407 0.75 11.71 8.17
CA ASN A 407 0.66 13.03 7.56
C ASN A 407 1.61 13.08 6.37
N MET A 408 1.06 13.31 5.18
CA MET A 408 1.81 13.45 3.94
C MET A 408 1.74 14.90 3.48
N TYR A 409 2.88 15.42 3.05
CA TYR A 409 2.99 16.70 2.36
C TYR A 409 3.78 16.48 1.07
N SER A 410 3.17 16.84 -0.06
CA SER A 410 3.80 16.73 -1.38
C SER A 410 3.76 18.08 -2.09
N THR A 411 4.84 18.41 -2.79
CA THR A 411 4.92 19.56 -3.68
C THR A 411 5.22 19.10 -5.09
N ARG A 412 4.67 19.81 -6.05
CA ARG A 412 4.97 19.65 -7.48
C ARG A 412 5.36 20.99 -8.09
N ASP A 413 6.38 20.98 -8.90
CA ASP A 413 6.88 22.11 -9.67
C ASP A 413 7.13 21.62 -11.10
N TYR A 414 6.51 22.22 -12.08
CA TYR A 414 6.60 21.75 -13.45
C TYR A 414 6.58 22.88 -14.47
N SER A 415 7.27 22.61 -15.57
CA SER A 415 7.18 23.36 -16.82
C SER A 415 7.08 22.33 -17.94
N LEU A 416 5.95 22.28 -18.59
CA LEU A 416 5.59 21.21 -19.52
C LEU A 416 5.19 21.79 -20.87
N ALA A 417 5.70 21.21 -21.92
CA ALA A 417 5.13 21.39 -23.26
C ALA A 417 5.32 20.12 -24.08
N SER A 418 4.32 19.80 -24.87
CA SER A 418 4.33 18.67 -25.79
C SER A 418 3.66 19.04 -27.09
N LEU A 419 4.20 18.52 -28.18
CA LEU A 419 3.55 18.60 -29.48
C LEU A 419 2.40 17.57 -29.52
N SER A 420 1.27 17.89 -28.91
CA SER A 420 0.19 16.94 -28.61
C SER A 420 -1.19 17.40 -29.05
N GLY A 421 -1.33 18.65 -29.43
CA GLY A 421 -2.62 19.20 -29.91
C GLY A 421 -2.79 19.13 -31.42
N GLY A 422 -4.04 19.26 -31.84
CA GLY A 422 -4.40 19.33 -33.29
C GLY A 422 -4.55 17.96 -33.95
N THR A 423 -4.80 18.03 -35.26
CA THR A 423 -4.86 16.87 -36.15
C THR A 423 -3.95 17.16 -37.35
N PRO A 424 -2.72 16.64 -37.32
CA PRO A 424 -1.73 16.96 -38.34
C PRO A 424 -2.11 16.39 -39.70
N ASP A 425 -1.76 17.14 -40.76
CA ASP A 425 -1.86 16.64 -42.10
C ASP A 425 -0.82 15.56 -42.37
N ARG A 426 -1.22 14.47 -43.01
CA ARG A 426 -0.38 13.29 -43.19
C ARG A 426 0.74 13.50 -44.22
N GLU A 427 0.58 14.38 -45.17
CA GLU A 427 1.57 14.64 -46.23
C GLU A 427 2.57 15.70 -45.79
N THR A 428 2.09 16.75 -45.12
CA THR A 428 2.91 17.89 -44.74
C THR A 428 3.40 17.87 -43.31
N GLY A 429 2.70 17.16 -42.39
CA GLY A 429 2.97 17.18 -40.96
C GLY A 429 2.48 18.43 -40.21
N GLU A 430 1.87 19.38 -40.94
CA GLU A 430 1.34 20.62 -40.37
C GLU A 430 -0.03 20.41 -39.70
N GLY A 431 -0.41 21.30 -38.78
CA GLY A 431 -1.71 21.26 -38.09
C GLY A 431 -1.64 20.68 -36.69
N ALA A 432 -0.46 20.27 -36.22
CA ALA A 432 -0.20 20.06 -34.82
C ALA A 432 0.16 21.37 -34.11
N TYR A 433 0.05 21.40 -32.79
CA TYR A 433 0.50 22.55 -32.02
C TYR A 433 1.11 22.10 -30.67
N LEU A 434 2.06 22.89 -30.22
CA LEU A 434 2.66 22.76 -28.90
C LEU A 434 1.63 23.18 -27.85
N TYR A 435 1.42 22.30 -26.86
CA TYR A 435 0.50 22.51 -25.73
C TYR A 435 1.21 22.23 -24.43
N GLY A 436 0.94 23.03 -23.40
CA GLY A 436 1.56 22.82 -22.09
C GLY A 436 1.18 23.88 -21.07
N GLY A 437 1.90 23.89 -19.98
CA GLY A 437 1.72 24.83 -18.89
C GLY A 437 2.90 24.81 -17.92
N ASP A 438 2.99 25.88 -17.16
CA ASP A 438 3.87 25.99 -16.01
C ASP A 438 3.03 25.94 -14.74
N GLY A 439 3.60 25.41 -13.66
CA GLY A 439 2.88 25.49 -12.41
C GLY A 439 3.58 24.92 -11.20
N TYR A 440 3.03 25.28 -10.09
CA TYR A 440 3.37 24.80 -8.77
C TYR A 440 2.10 24.33 -8.06
N GLY A 441 2.19 23.28 -7.30
CA GLY A 441 1.08 22.84 -6.47
C GLY A 441 1.55 22.10 -5.23
N SER A 442 0.67 22.00 -4.26
CA SER A 442 0.93 21.24 -3.04
C SER A 442 -0.26 20.40 -2.64
N GLN A 443 0.04 19.25 -2.06
CA GLN A 443 -0.95 18.35 -1.48
C GLN A 443 -0.61 18.09 -0.03
N ARG A 444 -1.59 18.17 0.82
CA ARG A 444 -1.48 17.75 2.21
C ARG A 444 -2.54 16.72 2.52
N GLN A 445 -2.14 15.68 3.23
CA GLN A 445 -3.03 14.61 3.62
C GLN A 445 -2.75 14.19 5.06
N LEU A 446 -3.77 14.25 5.89
CA LEU A 446 -3.74 13.77 7.26
C LEU A 446 -4.72 12.62 7.39
N GLY A 447 -4.27 11.48 7.90
CA GLY A 447 -5.09 10.33 8.25
C GLY A 447 -4.87 9.93 9.70
N ILE A 448 -5.93 9.65 10.42
CA ILE A 448 -5.92 9.16 11.81
C ILE A 448 -6.84 7.94 11.86
N ASP A 449 -6.37 6.88 12.51
CA ASP A 449 -7.15 5.68 12.78
C ASP A 449 -6.93 5.23 14.23
N ALA A 450 -8.00 5.01 14.96
CA ALA A 450 -7.98 4.49 16.32
C ALA A 450 -8.90 3.27 16.37
N MET A 451 -8.34 2.10 16.70
CA MET A 451 -9.10 0.85 16.71
C MET A 451 -8.79 0.01 17.95
N ALA A 452 -9.79 -0.73 18.39
CA ALA A 452 -9.63 -1.82 19.33
C ALA A 452 -10.05 -3.13 18.69
N GLN A 453 -9.28 -4.18 18.93
CA GLN A 453 -9.55 -5.52 18.44
C GLN A 453 -9.29 -6.56 19.51
N GLY A 454 -10.04 -7.64 19.47
CA GLY A 454 -9.84 -8.74 20.39
C GLY A 454 -10.87 -9.84 20.26
N PRO A 455 -10.66 -10.95 20.99
CA PRO A 455 -11.62 -12.03 21.07
C PRO A 455 -12.80 -11.67 21.97
N PHE A 456 -13.93 -12.33 21.73
CA PHE A 456 -15.08 -12.34 22.64
C PHE A 456 -15.76 -13.71 22.60
N GLU A 457 -16.34 -14.10 23.72
CA GLU A 457 -17.06 -15.36 23.82
C GLU A 457 -18.55 -15.16 23.59
N LEU A 458 -19.12 -16.02 22.75
CA LEU A 458 -20.55 -16.10 22.54
C LEU A 458 -20.96 -17.55 22.25
N PHE A 459 -21.97 -18.04 22.97
CA PHE A 459 -22.45 -19.43 22.86
C PHE A 459 -21.36 -20.50 23.07
N GLY A 460 -20.39 -20.24 23.99
CA GLY A 460 -19.30 -21.14 24.30
C GLY A 460 -18.25 -21.27 23.20
N ARG A 461 -18.17 -20.30 22.26
CA ARG A 461 -17.17 -20.22 21.21
C ARG A 461 -16.51 -18.84 21.21
N GLU A 462 -15.23 -18.84 20.84
CA GLU A 462 -14.46 -17.61 20.65
C GLU A 462 -14.72 -17.02 19.24
N HIS A 463 -14.96 -15.74 19.24
CA HIS A 463 -15.20 -14.89 18.07
C HIS A 463 -14.22 -13.73 18.07
N GLU A 464 -14.14 -12.98 16.98
CA GLU A 464 -13.23 -11.85 16.85
C GLU A 464 -14.02 -10.56 16.55
N LEU A 465 -13.63 -9.46 17.19
CA LEU A 465 -14.24 -8.15 17.02
C LEU A 465 -13.17 -7.10 16.79
N VAL A 466 -13.42 -6.23 15.82
CA VAL A 466 -12.70 -4.98 15.59
C VAL A 466 -13.71 -3.84 15.58
N PHE A 467 -13.44 -2.77 16.29
CA PHE A 467 -14.16 -1.52 16.14
C PHE A 467 -13.20 -0.35 16.16
N GLY A 468 -13.53 0.72 15.44
CA GLY A 468 -12.63 1.85 15.37
C GLY A 468 -13.28 3.12 14.85
N LEU A 469 -12.49 4.18 14.95
CA LEU A 469 -12.78 5.51 14.46
C LEU A 469 -11.68 5.91 13.48
N SER A 470 -12.05 6.50 12.37
CA SER A 470 -11.12 7.03 11.39
C SER A 470 -11.48 8.44 11.00
N ALA A 471 -10.47 9.27 10.78
CA ALA A 471 -10.63 10.60 10.22
C ALA A 471 -9.54 10.85 9.18
N SER A 472 -9.89 11.50 8.07
CA SER A 472 -8.94 11.92 7.06
C SER A 472 -9.30 13.27 6.47
N GLU A 473 -8.26 14.04 6.16
CA GLU A 473 -8.37 15.29 5.43
C GLU A 473 -7.34 15.29 4.30
N PHE A 474 -7.80 15.53 3.11
CA PHE A 474 -6.99 15.77 1.92
C PHE A 474 -7.20 17.20 1.45
N HIS A 475 -6.12 17.90 1.17
CA HIS A 475 -6.13 19.24 0.62
C HIS A 475 -5.15 19.31 -0.54
N ASP A 476 -5.64 19.68 -1.72
CA ASP A 476 -4.85 19.93 -2.92
C ASP A 476 -4.99 21.39 -3.32
N TYR A 477 -3.85 22.02 -3.54
CA TYR A 477 -3.75 23.42 -3.91
C TYR A 477 -2.88 23.56 -5.15
N SER A 478 -3.40 24.22 -6.17
CA SER A 478 -2.65 24.70 -7.33
C SER A 478 -2.30 26.18 -7.14
N ASP A 479 -1.02 26.50 -7.36
CA ASP A 479 -0.52 27.87 -7.21
C ASP A 479 -1.25 28.81 -8.16
N PRO A 480 -1.58 30.01 -7.69
CA PRO A 480 -2.02 31.08 -8.55
C PRO A 480 -1.08 31.44 -9.71
N ASP A 481 0.18 31.00 -9.68
CA ASP A 481 1.14 31.18 -10.77
C ASP A 481 1.15 30.05 -11.80
N ASP A 482 0.17 29.13 -11.75
CA ASP A 482 -0.05 28.10 -12.77
C ASP A 482 -0.56 28.76 -14.07
N ASP A 483 0.35 28.97 -14.99
CA ASP A 483 0.10 29.69 -16.25
C ASP A 483 0.03 28.70 -17.42
N ASP A 484 -0.98 28.85 -18.26
CA ASP A 484 -0.97 28.17 -19.57
C ASP A 484 0.07 28.80 -20.50
N LEU A 485 0.70 27.96 -21.29
CA LEU A 485 1.60 28.40 -22.33
C LEU A 485 0.84 28.68 -23.63
N GLU A 486 1.32 29.65 -24.40
CA GLU A 486 0.80 29.93 -25.72
C GLU A 486 0.81 28.67 -26.61
N MET A 487 -0.35 28.30 -27.16
CA MET A 487 -0.44 27.26 -28.17
C MET A 487 0.24 27.72 -29.44
N ARG A 488 1.34 27.06 -29.85
CA ARG A 488 2.11 27.42 -31.02
C ARG A 488 2.01 26.31 -32.06
N PRO A 489 1.59 26.64 -33.30
CA PRO A 489 1.61 25.68 -34.40
C PRO A 489 3.02 25.11 -34.62
N ASP A 490 3.09 23.85 -34.94
CA ASP A 490 4.35 23.16 -35.24
C ASP A 490 4.11 22.00 -36.21
N ASN A 491 5.18 21.40 -36.72
CA ASN A 491 5.16 20.32 -37.68
C ASN A 491 5.68 19.02 -37.03
N ILE A 492 4.87 17.96 -37.03
CA ILE A 492 5.22 16.70 -36.36
C ILE A 492 6.40 15.97 -37.00
N TYR A 493 6.69 16.20 -38.31
CA TYR A 493 7.81 15.56 -38.99
C TYR A 493 9.13 16.32 -38.82
N GLN A 494 9.07 17.57 -38.37
CA GLN A 494 10.23 18.41 -38.09
C GLN A 494 10.51 18.51 -36.57
N TRP A 495 9.71 17.81 -35.74
CA TRP A 495 9.87 17.84 -34.33
C TRP A 495 11.15 17.15 -33.86
N ASP A 496 12.02 17.90 -33.20
CA ASP A 496 13.31 17.45 -32.68
C ASP A 496 13.45 17.67 -31.18
N ASN A 497 12.35 18.01 -30.49
CA ASN A 497 12.28 18.35 -29.06
C ASN A 497 13.03 19.64 -28.66
N ASP A 498 13.72 20.31 -29.57
CA ASP A 498 14.49 21.53 -29.32
C ASP A 498 13.69 22.78 -29.77
N THR A 499 12.69 23.11 -28.99
CA THR A 499 11.82 24.26 -29.22
C THR A 499 12.00 25.32 -28.15
N ALA A 500 11.89 26.59 -28.53
CA ALA A 500 11.90 27.68 -27.56
C ALA A 500 10.68 27.57 -26.63
N ARG A 501 10.87 27.90 -25.37
CA ARG A 501 9.77 27.92 -24.40
C ARG A 501 8.70 28.92 -24.87
N PRO A 502 7.44 28.50 -24.99
CA PRO A 502 6.34 29.40 -25.30
C PRO A 502 6.16 30.46 -24.20
N ILE A 503 5.55 31.57 -24.58
CA ILE A 503 5.24 32.68 -23.66
C ILE A 503 4.03 32.25 -22.82
N SER A 504 4.06 32.50 -21.51
CA SER A 504 2.89 32.35 -20.64
C SER A 504 1.79 33.32 -21.12
N VAL A 505 0.58 32.81 -21.29
CA VAL A 505 -0.61 33.60 -21.63
C VAL A 505 -1.45 33.97 -20.42
N GLY A 506 -0.99 33.61 -19.24
CA GLY A 506 -1.62 33.94 -17.96
C GLY A 506 -2.51 32.82 -17.42
N LYS A 507 -2.94 33.00 -16.19
CA LYS A 507 -3.68 32.02 -15.42
C LYS A 507 -5.09 31.80 -15.92
N LEU A 508 -5.43 30.59 -16.28
CA LEU A 508 -6.81 30.24 -16.59
C LEU A 508 -7.60 29.81 -15.37
N MET A 509 -7.01 29.09 -14.43
CA MET A 509 -7.73 28.54 -13.29
C MET A 509 -6.81 28.19 -12.12
N ASN A 510 -7.29 28.49 -10.89
CA ASN A 510 -6.72 27.99 -9.65
C ASN A 510 -7.70 27.02 -9.01
N ASP A 511 -7.20 25.90 -8.55
CA ASP A 511 -7.99 24.92 -7.83
C ASP A 511 -7.54 24.78 -6.37
N ASP A 512 -8.50 24.86 -5.47
CA ASP A 512 -8.34 24.55 -4.05
C ASP A 512 -9.39 23.49 -3.68
N THR A 513 -8.94 22.25 -3.51
CA THR A 513 -9.83 21.14 -3.24
C THR A 513 -9.57 20.58 -1.85
N THR A 514 -10.63 20.43 -1.05
CA THR A 514 -10.58 19.79 0.26
C THR A 514 -11.56 18.63 0.32
N ILE A 515 -11.08 17.45 0.73
CA ILE A 515 -11.90 16.28 1.03
C ILE A 515 -11.72 15.94 2.50
N ARG A 516 -12.84 15.72 3.20
CA ARG A 516 -12.84 15.25 4.58
C ARG A 516 -13.72 14.04 4.72
N GLN A 517 -13.23 13.06 5.45
CA GLN A 517 -14.00 11.89 5.84
C GLN A 517 -13.78 11.61 7.33
N ASP A 518 -14.84 11.35 8.05
CA ASP A 518 -14.80 10.83 9.41
C ASP A 518 -15.81 9.69 9.53
N ALA A 519 -15.43 8.63 10.24
CA ALA A 519 -16.28 7.45 10.35
C ALA A 519 -16.01 6.63 11.61
N ALA A 520 -17.03 5.91 12.03
CA ALA A 520 -16.93 4.76 12.92
C ALA A 520 -17.16 3.47 12.10
N TYR A 521 -16.39 2.43 12.43
CA TYR A 521 -16.54 1.12 11.78
C TYR A 521 -16.49 -0.01 12.82
N LEU A 522 -17.11 -1.14 12.45
CA LEU A 522 -17.12 -2.36 13.22
C LEU A 522 -17.04 -3.55 12.28
N VAL A 523 -16.21 -4.53 12.63
CA VAL A 523 -16.13 -5.82 11.95
C VAL A 523 -16.15 -6.92 12.99
N ALA A 524 -17.06 -7.87 12.85
CA ALA A 524 -17.13 -9.05 13.71
C ALA A 524 -16.97 -10.31 12.86
N ARG A 525 -16.12 -11.24 13.30
CA ARG A 525 -16.01 -12.58 12.77
C ARG A 525 -16.60 -13.55 13.75
N PHE A 526 -17.74 -14.13 13.38
CA PHE A 526 -18.40 -15.20 14.14
C PHE A 526 -17.91 -16.55 13.62
N LYS A 527 -17.65 -17.47 14.52
CA LYS A 527 -17.28 -18.87 14.24
C LYS A 527 -18.35 -19.81 14.82
N PRO A 528 -19.52 -19.94 14.14
CA PRO A 528 -20.62 -20.78 14.65
C PRO A 528 -20.28 -22.27 14.64
N ALA A 529 -19.37 -22.70 13.76
CA ALA A 529 -18.82 -24.04 13.66
C ALA A 529 -17.32 -23.96 13.28
N ASP A 530 -16.59 -25.08 13.37
CA ASP A 530 -15.15 -25.10 13.11
C ASP A 530 -14.80 -24.81 11.65
N ASP A 531 -15.70 -25.15 10.76
CA ASP A 531 -15.59 -24.99 9.30
C ASP A 531 -16.42 -23.81 8.75
N LEU A 532 -17.12 -23.07 9.62
CA LEU A 532 -17.98 -21.96 9.23
C LEU A 532 -17.56 -20.65 9.91
N SER A 533 -17.25 -19.65 9.11
CA SER A 533 -17.03 -18.28 9.56
C SER A 533 -18.01 -17.32 8.90
N LEU A 534 -18.61 -16.45 9.69
CA LEU A 534 -19.47 -15.35 9.23
C LEU A 534 -18.80 -14.03 9.59
N ILE A 535 -18.47 -13.21 8.58
CA ILE A 535 -17.90 -11.88 8.79
C ILE A 535 -18.99 -10.86 8.50
N VAL A 536 -19.24 -10.01 9.47
CA VAL A 536 -20.21 -8.90 9.38
C VAL A 536 -19.46 -7.60 9.64
N GLY A 537 -19.62 -6.64 8.74
CA GLY A 537 -18.99 -5.33 8.87
C GLY A 537 -19.99 -4.22 8.65
N ALA A 538 -19.80 -3.11 9.35
CA ALA A 538 -20.56 -1.87 9.19
C ALA A 538 -19.64 -0.67 9.33
N ARG A 539 -19.91 0.37 8.54
CA ARG A 539 -19.26 1.68 8.62
C ARG A 539 -20.30 2.76 8.49
N VAL A 540 -20.23 3.76 9.37
CA VAL A 540 -21.05 4.97 9.32
C VAL A 540 -20.12 6.16 9.36
N GLY A 541 -20.27 7.09 8.44
CA GLY A 541 -19.38 8.24 8.38
C GLY A 541 -19.96 9.40 7.60
N ASN A 542 -19.25 10.51 7.66
CA ASN A 542 -19.51 11.72 6.90
C ASN A 542 -18.45 11.86 5.80
N TYR A 543 -18.88 12.39 4.68
CA TYR A 543 -18.01 12.75 3.56
C TYR A 543 -18.31 14.18 3.15
N SER A 544 -17.26 14.98 2.97
CA SER A 544 -17.36 16.35 2.49
C SER A 544 -16.33 16.60 1.41
N TYR A 545 -16.79 17.05 0.26
CA TYR A 545 -15.97 17.50 -0.85
C TYR A 545 -16.24 18.99 -1.06
N LYS A 546 -15.17 19.79 -1.10
CA LYS A 546 -15.23 21.23 -1.40
C LYS A 546 -14.17 21.52 -2.45
N LYS A 547 -14.59 22.10 -3.57
CA LYS A 547 -13.70 22.63 -4.60
C LYS A 547 -14.00 24.10 -4.80
N LYS A 548 -12.97 24.92 -4.74
CA LYS A 548 -13.00 26.31 -5.15
C LYS A 548 -12.16 26.41 -6.41
N ALA A 549 -12.81 26.73 -7.52
CA ALA A 549 -12.15 27.03 -8.76
C ALA A 549 -12.28 28.54 -9.01
N ILE A 550 -11.16 29.19 -9.20
CA ILE A 550 -11.12 30.61 -9.58
C ILE A 550 -10.77 30.65 -11.06
N TYR A 551 -11.75 31.00 -11.87
CA TYR A 551 -11.53 31.23 -13.28
C TYR A 551 -11.07 32.67 -13.49
N ASN A 552 -9.89 32.83 -14.08
CA ASN A 552 -9.43 34.11 -14.57
C ASN A 552 -10.00 34.31 -15.98
N PRO A 553 -10.57 35.49 -16.32
CA PRO A 553 -11.02 35.72 -17.68
C PRO A 553 -9.83 35.59 -18.64
N PRO A 554 -10.01 35.00 -19.82
CA PRO A 554 -8.95 34.90 -20.81
C PRO A 554 -8.39 36.28 -21.09
N TYR A 555 -7.08 36.39 -21.11
CA TYR A 555 -6.37 37.63 -21.46
C TYR A 555 -6.79 38.06 -22.86
N THR A 556 -7.58 39.12 -22.94
CA THR A 556 -7.91 39.75 -24.24
C THR A 556 -6.68 40.53 -24.69
N ARG A 557 -5.90 39.95 -25.58
CA ARG A 557 -4.85 40.67 -26.30
C ARG A 557 -5.50 41.85 -27.03
N SER A 558 -5.33 43.05 -26.54
CA SER A 558 -5.61 44.24 -27.33
C SER A 558 -4.57 44.27 -28.45
N SER A 559 -4.96 43.87 -29.64
CA SER A 559 -4.17 44.12 -30.85
C SER A 559 -4.15 45.63 -31.10
N ASN A 560 -3.19 46.31 -30.50
CA ASN A 560 -2.79 47.62 -31.02
C ASN A 560 -1.98 47.36 -32.27
N SER A 561 -2.67 47.27 -33.41
CA SER A 561 -2.09 47.53 -34.72
C SER A 561 -1.76 49.00 -34.78
N ALA A 562 -0.48 49.36 -34.73
CA ALA A 562 0.06 50.61 -35.23
C ALA A 562 0.89 50.32 -36.47
#